data_5fde3c5795c8f71f561a962b7919e8da
#
_entry.id   5fde3c5795c8f71f561a962b7919e8da
#
_cell.length_a   1.000
_cell.length_b   1.000
_cell.length_c   1.000
_cell.angle_alpha   90.00
_cell.angle_beta   90.00
_cell.angle_gamma   90.00
#
_symmetry.space_group_name_H-M   'P 1'
#
loop_
_entity.id
_entity.type
_entity.pdbx_description
1 polymer ?
#
loop_
_entity_poly.entity_id
_entity_poly.type
_entity_poly.pdbx_seq_one_letter_code
_entity_poly.pdbx_strand_id
1 'polypeptide(L)'
;MFNVYTPPKYDTKNKEGIIRNSYICKKLKLRLIKCFAGLMLCLACLVSCNEKPSGVLSVTSEEGIDSTVQIIKLYNLPVDSFDIHKGVIKPNQFLADILLSYHVPYNEIDRLVKKASDIFDVRYIVSGKSYAVFCNKDSLGKALCFVYEPNATEFIVFDMRDTINVFRGTKPVEIREKVSYGTINSSLYQTLADIGSSPALAMEMANIYAWTIDFYRIQKGDKFKVVYTEKFVDGKRIGIDEIKSAVFTHFKDDYYAFAFEQDGFVDYFDDQANSLRKAFLKSPLKFGRMSSAYTSSRYHPVQKRWKAHKGTDYAAPHGTPIMSTSDGVVIEARYKKYNGNYVKVRHNSTYTTQYLHMSKIGK
;
A
#
# COMPACT_ATOMS: atom_id res chain seq x y z
N MET A 1 11.31 27.25 1.23
CA MET A 1 11.53 27.44 -0.21
C MET A 1 12.69 26.54 -0.59
N PHE A 2 12.48 25.58 -1.46
CA PHE A 2 13.49 24.57 -1.81
C PHE A 2 13.94 24.79 -3.25
N ASN A 3 15.21 24.60 -3.51
CA ASN A 3 15.80 24.85 -4.82
C ASN A 3 16.42 23.55 -5.36
N VAL A 4 15.94 23.06 -6.51
CA VAL A 4 16.48 21.90 -7.21
C VAL A 4 17.20 22.38 -8.46
N TYR A 5 18.50 22.14 -8.56
CA TYR A 5 19.31 22.50 -9.73
C TYR A 5 19.06 21.50 -10.85
N THR A 6 18.56 21.96 -12.01
CA THR A 6 18.52 21.19 -13.25
C THR A 6 19.59 21.69 -14.19
N PRO A 7 20.41 20.81 -14.79
CA PRO A 7 21.39 21.18 -15.79
C PRO A 7 20.71 21.64 -17.11
N PRO A 8 21.39 22.40 -17.99
CA PRO A 8 20.86 22.89 -19.24
C PRO A 8 20.47 21.76 -20.18
N LYS A 9 19.43 21.98 -20.98
CA LYS A 9 18.98 21.06 -22.04
C LYS A 9 20.10 20.80 -23.04
N TYR A 10 20.47 19.54 -23.22
CA TYR A 10 21.33 19.11 -24.32
C TYR A 10 20.55 19.11 -25.65
N ASP A 11 21.21 19.64 -26.68
CA ASP A 11 20.76 19.66 -28.07
C ASP A 11 20.74 18.22 -28.63
N THR A 12 19.60 17.80 -29.15
CA THR A 12 19.39 16.46 -29.71
C THR A 12 19.82 16.43 -31.16
N LYS A 13 21.14 16.36 -31.43
CA LYS A 13 21.69 15.94 -32.73
C LYS A 13 22.72 14.87 -32.49
N ASN A 14 22.25 13.64 -32.34
CA ASN A 14 22.99 12.45 -32.77
C ASN A 14 22.00 11.27 -32.83
N LYS A 15 21.44 11.08 -33.98
CA LYS A 15 20.75 9.85 -34.40
C LYS A 15 21.82 8.90 -34.89
N GLU A 16 22.16 7.88 -34.10
CA GLU A 16 22.68 6.60 -34.60
C GLU A 16 22.72 5.62 -33.43
N GLY A 17 21.98 4.51 -33.50
CA GLY A 17 22.13 3.38 -32.60
C GLY A 17 20.86 2.76 -32.01
N ILE A 18 19.73 2.69 -32.73
CA ILE A 18 18.64 1.80 -32.34
C ILE A 18 18.17 1.02 -33.58
N ILE A 19 18.88 -0.06 -33.90
CA ILE A 19 18.35 -1.14 -34.72
C ILE A 19 18.77 -2.45 -34.04
N ARG A 20 17.89 -3.05 -33.22
CA ARG A 20 17.84 -4.48 -32.90
C ARG A 20 16.76 -4.73 -31.85
N ASN A 21 15.52 -4.88 -32.26
CA ASN A 21 14.53 -5.71 -31.52
C ASN A 21 13.21 -5.93 -32.30
N SER A 22 13.20 -5.77 -33.63
CA SER A 22 11.98 -6.03 -34.41
C SER A 22 11.80 -7.48 -34.88
N TYR A 23 12.72 -8.39 -34.56
CA TYR A 23 12.66 -9.78 -35.06
C TYR A 23 11.94 -10.77 -34.11
N ILE A 24 11.77 -10.47 -32.85
CA ILE A 24 11.17 -11.43 -31.90
C ILE A 24 9.64 -11.37 -31.92
N CYS A 25 9.05 -10.23 -32.23
CA CYS A 25 7.58 -10.06 -32.23
C CYS A 25 6.87 -10.72 -33.42
N LYS A 26 7.53 -10.89 -34.57
CA LYS A 26 6.94 -11.55 -35.76
C LYS A 26 6.84 -13.08 -35.63
N LYS A 27 7.71 -13.73 -34.86
CA LYS A 27 7.65 -15.19 -34.67
C LYS A 27 6.55 -15.63 -33.67
N LEU A 28 6.14 -14.78 -32.76
CA LEU A 28 5.07 -15.10 -31.81
C LEU A 28 3.67 -15.03 -32.43
N LYS A 29 3.41 -14.05 -33.33
CA LYS A 29 2.11 -13.95 -34.00
C LYS A 29 1.81 -15.14 -34.93
N LEU A 30 2.82 -15.75 -35.57
CA LEU A 30 2.62 -16.89 -36.47
C LEU A 30 2.36 -18.22 -35.73
N ARG A 31 2.75 -18.34 -34.45
CA ARG A 31 2.47 -19.54 -33.62
C ARG A 31 1.07 -19.55 -33.01
N LEU A 32 0.51 -18.40 -32.69
CA LEU A 32 -0.86 -18.29 -32.14
C LEU A 32 -1.94 -18.60 -33.22
N ILE A 33 -1.71 -18.25 -34.48
CA ILE A 33 -2.66 -18.53 -35.58
C ILE A 33 -2.73 -20.04 -35.89
N LYS A 34 -1.65 -20.80 -35.71
CA LYS A 34 -1.64 -22.26 -35.92
C LYS A 34 -2.28 -23.06 -34.78
N CYS A 35 -2.35 -22.55 -33.55
CA CYS A 35 -3.07 -23.20 -32.44
C CYS A 35 -4.59 -23.02 -32.53
N PHE A 36 -5.09 -21.92 -33.12
CA PHE A 36 -6.54 -21.70 -33.27
C PHE A 36 -7.18 -22.53 -34.40
N ALA A 37 -6.44 -22.88 -35.43
CA ALA A 37 -6.95 -23.72 -36.51
C ALA A 37 -7.05 -25.21 -36.13
N GLY A 38 -6.29 -25.69 -35.13
CA GLY A 38 -6.35 -27.06 -34.63
C GLY A 38 -7.50 -27.34 -33.68
N LEU A 39 -8.03 -26.31 -33.00
CA LEU A 39 -9.10 -26.45 -31.99
C LEU A 39 -10.51 -26.50 -32.60
N MET A 40 -10.69 -25.98 -33.79
CA MET A 40 -12.00 -26.03 -34.50
C MET A 40 -12.33 -27.36 -35.16
N LEU A 41 -11.34 -28.24 -35.42
CA LEU A 41 -11.56 -29.54 -36.09
C LEU A 41 -11.94 -30.68 -35.11
N CYS A 42 -11.76 -30.51 -33.80
CA CYS A 42 -12.14 -31.50 -32.80
C CYS A 42 -13.57 -31.36 -32.25
N LEU A 43 -14.31 -30.31 -32.56
CA LEU A 43 -15.68 -30.10 -32.03
C LEU A 43 -16.80 -30.68 -32.94
N ALA A 44 -16.48 -31.32 -34.05
CA ALA A 44 -17.47 -31.87 -34.98
C ALA A 44 -17.84 -33.34 -34.81
N CYS A 45 -17.28 -34.06 -33.80
CA CYS A 45 -17.46 -35.52 -33.68
C CYS A 45 -18.28 -35.99 -32.45
N LEU A 46 -19.01 -35.12 -31.75
CA LEU A 46 -19.81 -35.54 -30.58
C LEU A 46 -21.28 -35.16 -30.71
N VAL A 47 -21.93 -35.62 -31.76
CA VAL A 47 -23.41 -35.74 -31.81
C VAL A 47 -23.77 -37.06 -32.45
N SER A 48 -23.95 -38.09 -31.69
CA SER A 48 -24.85 -39.22 -31.94
C SER A 48 -24.84 -40.16 -30.76
N CYS A 49 -25.95 -40.35 -30.14
CA CYS A 49 -26.67 -41.57 -29.76
C CYS A 49 -27.50 -41.33 -28.54
N ASN A 50 -28.79 -41.34 -28.83
CA ASN A 50 -29.90 -41.38 -27.90
C ASN A 50 -30.29 -42.87 -27.71
N GLU A 51 -30.23 -43.38 -26.47
CA GLU A 51 -31.03 -44.55 -26.07
C GLU A 51 -31.22 -44.52 -24.55
N LYS A 52 -32.54 -44.57 -24.15
CA LYS A 52 -32.99 -44.89 -22.79
C LYS A 52 -32.96 -46.39 -22.57
N PRO A 53 -32.63 -46.84 -21.35
CA PRO A 53 -33.53 -47.82 -20.73
C PRO A 53 -33.92 -47.42 -19.31
N SER A 54 -35.18 -47.75 -19.04
CA SER A 54 -35.84 -47.73 -17.74
C SER A 54 -35.26 -48.81 -16.81
N GLY A 55 -35.00 -48.43 -15.56
CA GLY A 55 -34.63 -49.40 -14.52
C GLY A 55 -34.69 -48.72 -13.16
N VAL A 56 -35.80 -48.87 -12.46
CA VAL A 56 -36.00 -48.48 -11.07
C VAL A 56 -35.19 -49.40 -10.19
N LEU A 57 -34.16 -48.89 -9.49
CA LEU A 57 -33.60 -49.49 -8.31
C LEU A 57 -33.46 -48.42 -7.24
N SER A 58 -34.39 -48.43 -6.30
CA SER A 58 -34.35 -47.71 -5.04
C SER A 58 -33.19 -48.23 -4.20
N VAL A 59 -32.13 -47.41 -4.12
CA VAL A 59 -31.11 -47.55 -3.07
C VAL A 59 -31.36 -46.40 -2.10
N THR A 60 -31.99 -46.69 -0.99
CA THR A 60 -31.97 -45.83 0.19
C THR A 60 -30.58 -45.81 0.74
N SER A 61 -29.78 -44.80 0.36
CA SER A 61 -28.62 -44.40 1.13
C SER A 61 -29.11 -43.50 2.25
N GLU A 62 -29.06 -43.96 3.47
CA GLU A 62 -29.09 -43.16 4.66
C GLU A 62 -27.90 -42.20 4.59
N GLU A 63 -28.09 -40.99 4.11
CA GLU A 63 -27.15 -39.90 4.35
C GLU A 63 -27.17 -39.62 5.86
N GLY A 64 -26.22 -40.18 6.58
CA GLY A 64 -25.91 -39.76 7.93
C GLY A 64 -25.64 -38.25 7.90
N ILE A 65 -26.53 -37.49 8.48
CA ILE A 65 -26.29 -36.06 8.78
C ILE A 65 -25.16 -36.03 9.80
N ASP A 66 -23.94 -35.98 9.33
CA ASP A 66 -22.76 -35.65 10.15
C ASP A 66 -22.92 -34.16 10.56
N SER A 67 -23.66 -33.97 11.64
CA SER A 67 -23.80 -32.68 12.29
C SER A 67 -22.46 -32.35 12.97
N THR A 68 -21.46 -32.03 12.16
CA THR A 68 -20.26 -31.38 12.69
C THR A 68 -20.67 -30.02 13.24
N VAL A 69 -20.85 -29.96 14.56
CA VAL A 69 -21.05 -28.70 15.28
C VAL A 69 -19.87 -27.81 14.99
N GLN A 70 -20.03 -26.84 14.10
CA GLN A 70 -19.00 -25.86 13.81
C GLN A 70 -18.79 -25.00 15.05
N ILE A 71 -17.75 -25.31 15.83
CA ILE A 71 -17.36 -24.52 16.98
C ILE A 71 -16.87 -23.16 16.45
N ILE A 72 -17.65 -22.11 16.69
CA ILE A 72 -17.28 -20.74 16.35
C ILE A 72 -16.07 -20.34 17.19
N LYS A 73 -14.97 -19.96 16.54
CA LYS A 73 -13.75 -19.53 17.21
C LYS A 73 -13.52 -18.04 17.00
N LEU A 74 -13.12 -17.35 18.08
CA LEU A 74 -12.63 -15.97 18.06
C LEU A 74 -11.23 -15.97 18.65
N TYR A 75 -10.23 -15.43 17.94
CA TYR A 75 -8.81 -15.46 18.32
C TYR A 75 -8.28 -16.90 18.57
N ASN A 76 -8.78 -17.87 17.81
CA ASN A 76 -8.52 -19.31 17.98
C ASN A 76 -9.07 -19.92 19.28
N LEU A 77 -9.90 -19.19 20.04
CA LEU A 77 -10.56 -19.65 21.26
C LEU A 77 -12.05 -19.96 20.96
N PRO A 78 -12.64 -21.02 21.53
CA PRO A 78 -14.06 -21.33 21.35
C PRO A 78 -14.93 -20.25 22.01
N VAL A 79 -15.87 -19.66 21.24
CA VAL A 79 -16.73 -18.55 21.74
C VAL A 79 -17.74 -19.03 22.79
N ASP A 80 -18.29 -20.22 22.58
CA ASP A 80 -19.40 -20.73 23.40
C ASP A 80 -19.02 -21.05 24.85
N SER A 81 -17.71 -21.15 25.13
CA SER A 81 -17.19 -21.54 26.45
C SER A 81 -16.97 -20.35 27.41
N PHE A 82 -17.14 -19.11 26.93
CA PHE A 82 -16.75 -17.92 27.71
C PHE A 82 -17.79 -16.79 27.62
N ASP A 83 -17.80 -15.94 28.66
CA ASP A 83 -18.32 -14.59 28.57
C ASP A 83 -17.21 -13.66 28.08
N ILE A 84 -17.48 -12.94 26.96
CA ILE A 84 -16.45 -12.16 26.27
C ILE A 84 -16.70 -10.67 26.44
N HIS A 85 -15.78 -9.98 27.09
CA HIS A 85 -15.81 -8.54 27.28
C HIS A 85 -14.77 -7.86 26.38
N LYS A 86 -15.22 -6.99 25.48
CA LYS A 86 -14.34 -6.22 24.58
C LYS A 86 -14.15 -4.80 25.10
N GLY A 87 -12.95 -4.26 24.97
CA GLY A 87 -12.62 -2.91 25.40
C GLY A 87 -11.50 -2.28 24.59
N VAL A 88 -11.18 -1.04 24.94
CA VAL A 88 -10.06 -0.29 24.38
C VAL A 88 -9.18 0.16 25.53
N ILE A 89 -7.87 -0.01 25.38
CA ILE A 89 -6.88 0.41 26.39
C ILE A 89 -6.98 1.93 26.57
N LYS A 90 -7.23 2.36 27.81
CA LYS A 90 -7.32 3.79 28.16
C LYS A 90 -5.93 4.39 28.38
N PRO A 91 -5.76 5.73 28.31
CA PRO A 91 -4.53 6.38 28.74
C PRO A 91 -4.17 6.00 30.18
N ASN A 92 -2.90 5.67 30.43
CA ASN A 92 -2.36 5.23 31.75
C ASN A 92 -3.01 3.95 32.31
N GLN A 93 -3.64 3.14 31.50
CA GLN A 93 -4.18 1.84 31.89
C GLN A 93 -3.17 0.74 31.56
N PHE A 94 -2.84 -0.06 32.55
CA PHE A 94 -1.91 -1.18 32.43
C PHE A 94 -2.66 -2.51 32.34
N LEU A 95 -1.97 -3.55 31.87
CA LEU A 95 -2.51 -4.91 31.84
C LEU A 95 -3.02 -5.36 33.21
N ALA A 96 -2.27 -5.01 34.29
CA ALA A 96 -2.64 -5.38 35.63
C ALA A 96 -3.98 -4.76 36.06
N ASP A 97 -4.24 -3.48 35.70
CA ASP A 97 -5.50 -2.82 36.04
C ASP A 97 -6.71 -3.52 35.44
N ILE A 98 -6.54 -3.98 34.19
CA ILE A 98 -7.59 -4.73 33.48
C ILE A 98 -7.79 -6.08 34.15
N LEU A 99 -6.73 -6.88 34.32
CA LEU A 99 -6.84 -8.24 34.81
C LEU A 99 -7.34 -8.31 36.26
N LEU A 100 -6.94 -7.34 37.12
CA LEU A 100 -7.45 -7.21 38.46
C LEU A 100 -8.95 -6.94 38.49
N SER A 101 -9.49 -6.14 37.57
CA SER A 101 -10.93 -5.88 37.48
C SER A 101 -11.74 -7.10 37.06
N TYR A 102 -11.08 -8.13 36.52
CA TYR A 102 -11.64 -9.44 36.21
C TYR A 102 -11.12 -10.55 37.13
N HIS A 103 -10.84 -10.23 38.35
CA HIS A 103 -10.53 -11.18 39.48
C HIS A 103 -9.29 -12.05 39.25
N VAL A 104 -8.30 -11.59 38.47
CA VAL A 104 -7.00 -12.25 38.36
C VAL A 104 -6.05 -11.68 39.41
N PRO A 105 -5.53 -12.47 40.35
CA PRO A 105 -4.67 -11.97 41.41
C PRO A 105 -3.26 -11.60 40.94
N TYR A 106 -2.58 -10.70 41.63
CA TYR A 106 -1.25 -10.17 41.23
C TYR A 106 -0.20 -11.25 41.00
N ASN A 107 -0.19 -12.31 41.81
CA ASN A 107 0.76 -13.42 41.63
C ASN A 107 0.58 -14.20 40.31
N GLU A 108 -0.65 -14.28 39.77
CA GLU A 108 -0.94 -14.85 38.47
C GLU A 108 -0.51 -13.88 37.38
N ILE A 109 -0.77 -12.59 37.53
CA ILE A 109 -0.35 -11.54 36.59
C ILE A 109 1.19 -11.50 36.49
N ASP A 110 1.92 -11.55 37.57
CA ASP A 110 3.39 -11.57 37.58
C ASP A 110 3.94 -12.80 36.80
N ARG A 111 3.38 -13.99 37.07
CA ARG A 111 3.75 -15.19 36.31
C ARG A 111 3.43 -15.07 34.81
N LEU A 112 2.26 -14.48 34.50
CA LEU A 112 1.84 -14.23 33.11
C LEU A 112 2.82 -13.31 32.39
N VAL A 113 3.17 -12.19 33.01
CA VAL A 113 4.10 -11.19 32.45
C VAL A 113 5.48 -11.80 32.21
N LYS A 114 6.00 -12.58 33.17
CA LYS A 114 7.27 -13.27 33.02
C LYS A 114 7.26 -14.25 31.85
N LYS A 115 6.18 -15.06 31.74
CA LYS A 115 6.04 -16.02 30.64
C LYS A 115 5.83 -15.37 29.28
N ALA A 116 5.19 -14.19 29.25
CA ALA A 116 4.92 -13.44 28.03
C ALA A 116 6.18 -12.81 27.43
N SER A 117 7.21 -12.52 28.20
CA SER A 117 8.38 -11.71 27.81
C SER A 117 9.04 -12.16 26.50
N ASP A 118 9.08 -13.47 26.24
CA ASP A 118 9.70 -14.05 25.06
C ASP A 118 8.84 -13.90 23.78
N ILE A 119 7.52 -13.70 23.95
CA ILE A 119 6.56 -13.58 22.85
C ILE A 119 6.15 -12.13 22.65
N PHE A 120 5.83 -11.43 23.74
CA PHE A 120 5.38 -10.05 23.74
C PHE A 120 5.65 -9.39 25.11
N ASP A 121 6.42 -8.31 25.08
CA ASP A 121 6.64 -7.50 26.25
C ASP A 121 5.42 -6.61 26.50
N VAL A 122 4.73 -6.83 27.64
CA VAL A 122 3.50 -6.12 28.02
C VAL A 122 3.68 -4.61 28.16
N ARG A 123 4.92 -4.13 28.30
CA ARG A 123 5.25 -2.69 28.31
C ARG A 123 4.95 -2.01 26.98
N TYR A 124 4.81 -2.77 25.89
CA TYR A 124 4.40 -2.28 24.56
C TYR A 124 2.88 -2.28 24.35
N ILE A 125 2.08 -2.51 25.39
CA ILE A 125 0.63 -2.28 25.30
C ILE A 125 0.40 -0.77 25.18
N VAL A 126 -0.34 -0.37 24.12
CA VAL A 126 -0.53 1.04 23.74
C VAL A 126 -1.99 1.45 23.94
N SER A 127 -2.19 2.63 24.51
CA SER A 127 -3.52 3.27 24.60
C SER A 127 -4.20 3.39 23.25
N GLY A 128 -5.52 3.22 23.19
CA GLY A 128 -6.32 3.27 21.97
C GLY A 128 -6.39 1.94 21.20
N LYS A 129 -5.67 0.90 21.64
CA LYS A 129 -5.74 -0.43 21.03
C LYS A 129 -6.83 -1.28 21.68
N SER A 130 -7.40 -2.19 20.87
CA SER A 130 -8.47 -3.07 21.35
C SER A 130 -7.94 -4.22 22.18
N TYR A 131 -8.78 -4.69 23.10
CA TYR A 131 -8.58 -5.94 23.82
C TYR A 131 -9.89 -6.70 24.00
N ALA A 132 -9.78 -7.99 24.30
CA ALA A 132 -10.90 -8.82 24.73
C ALA A 132 -10.49 -9.64 25.95
N VAL A 133 -11.43 -9.78 26.91
CA VAL A 133 -11.27 -10.64 28.08
C VAL A 133 -12.26 -11.78 27.97
N PHE A 134 -11.79 -12.99 28.08
CA PHE A 134 -12.58 -14.21 28.04
C PHE A 134 -12.71 -14.71 29.47
N CYS A 135 -13.90 -14.58 30.02
CA CYS A 135 -14.21 -14.87 31.42
C CYS A 135 -14.92 -16.23 31.55
N ASN A 136 -14.76 -16.84 32.72
CA ASN A 136 -15.58 -17.98 33.10
C ASN A 136 -17.05 -17.57 33.19
N LYS A 137 -17.97 -18.49 32.84
CA LYS A 137 -19.43 -18.28 32.92
C LYS A 137 -20.02 -18.49 34.32
N ASP A 138 -19.18 -18.54 35.34
CA ASP A 138 -19.64 -18.58 36.73
C ASP A 138 -19.99 -17.19 37.27
N SER A 139 -20.52 -17.14 38.49
CA SER A 139 -20.92 -15.90 39.16
C SER A 139 -19.73 -14.97 39.46
N LEU A 140 -18.48 -15.49 39.50
CA LEU A 140 -17.28 -14.70 39.75
C LEU A 140 -16.80 -13.99 38.48
N GLY A 141 -17.00 -14.59 37.28
CA GLY A 141 -16.56 -14.01 36.02
C GLY A 141 -15.04 -13.80 35.91
N LYS A 142 -14.22 -14.69 36.53
CA LYS A 142 -12.75 -14.58 36.48
C LYS A 142 -12.26 -14.68 35.04
N ALA A 143 -11.31 -13.79 34.68
CA ALA A 143 -10.66 -13.87 33.37
C ALA A 143 -9.81 -15.14 33.24
N LEU A 144 -10.04 -15.88 32.16
CA LEU A 144 -9.33 -17.08 31.78
C LEU A 144 -8.37 -16.84 30.60
N CYS A 145 -8.72 -15.91 29.69
CA CYS A 145 -7.82 -15.45 28.66
C CYS A 145 -7.95 -13.91 28.48
N PHE A 146 -6.82 -13.29 28.15
CA PHE A 146 -6.78 -11.91 27.72
C PHE A 146 -6.21 -11.85 26.31
N VAL A 147 -6.83 -11.07 25.42
CA VAL A 147 -6.38 -10.90 24.05
C VAL A 147 -6.11 -9.44 23.80
N TYR A 148 -4.94 -9.11 23.31
CA TYR A 148 -4.53 -7.77 22.92
C TYR A 148 -4.36 -7.67 21.41
N GLU A 149 -4.93 -6.64 20.77
CA GLU A 149 -4.80 -6.35 19.34
C GLU A 149 -3.85 -5.17 19.12
N PRO A 150 -2.54 -5.39 18.83
CA PRO A 150 -1.59 -4.31 18.54
C PRO A 150 -1.90 -3.56 17.25
N ASN A 151 -2.50 -4.25 16.28
CA ASN A 151 -2.95 -3.70 15.01
C ASN A 151 -4.21 -4.44 14.52
N ALA A 152 -4.69 -4.10 13.31
CA ALA A 152 -5.94 -4.66 12.80
C ALA A 152 -5.85 -6.16 12.44
N THR A 153 -4.66 -6.67 12.16
CA THR A 153 -4.43 -8.02 11.64
C THR A 153 -3.86 -8.98 12.66
N GLU A 154 -3.17 -8.50 13.68
CA GLU A 154 -2.48 -9.33 14.67
C GLU A 154 -3.17 -9.27 16.01
N PHE A 155 -3.09 -10.36 16.74
CA PHE A 155 -3.49 -10.44 18.13
C PHE A 155 -2.52 -11.28 18.96
N ILE A 156 -2.51 -11.03 20.26
CA ILE A 156 -1.71 -11.77 21.23
C ILE A 156 -2.69 -12.32 22.27
N VAL A 157 -2.66 -13.63 22.44
CA VAL A 157 -3.48 -14.33 23.43
C VAL A 157 -2.62 -14.65 24.64
N PHE A 158 -3.08 -14.24 25.82
CA PHE A 158 -2.57 -14.61 27.14
C PHE A 158 -3.56 -15.59 27.75
N ASP A 159 -3.28 -16.86 27.63
CA ASP A 159 -4.12 -17.95 28.13
C ASP A 159 -3.69 -18.34 29.54
N MET A 160 -4.60 -18.24 30.51
CA MET A 160 -4.37 -18.50 31.93
C MET A 160 -5.20 -19.67 32.45
N ARG A 161 -5.81 -20.50 31.58
CA ARG A 161 -6.73 -21.59 31.98
C ARG A 161 -6.05 -22.64 32.84
N ASP A 162 -5.25 -23.50 32.24
CA ASP A 162 -4.59 -24.61 32.94
C ASP A 162 -3.12 -24.29 33.23
N THR A 163 -2.36 -24.06 32.20
CA THR A 163 -0.98 -23.58 32.23
C THR A 163 -0.89 -22.28 31.48
N ILE A 164 -0.14 -21.30 32.05
CA ILE A 164 0.05 -20.03 31.36
C ILE A 164 0.73 -20.24 30.02
N ASN A 165 0.02 -19.90 28.96
CA ASN A 165 0.52 -19.92 27.59
C ASN A 165 0.28 -18.59 26.93
N VAL A 166 1.27 -18.12 26.14
CA VAL A 166 1.17 -16.86 25.39
C VAL A 166 1.54 -17.15 23.95
N PHE A 167 0.72 -16.70 23.02
CA PHE A 167 0.98 -16.88 21.59
C PHE A 167 0.46 -15.73 20.75
N ARG A 168 1.05 -15.53 19.58
CA ARG A 168 0.59 -14.59 18.57
C ARG A 168 -0.31 -15.31 17.55
N GLY A 169 -1.29 -14.61 17.04
CA GLY A 169 -2.12 -15.04 15.94
C GLY A 169 -2.41 -13.90 14.98
N THR A 170 -2.96 -14.27 13.83
CA THR A 170 -3.39 -13.31 12.81
C THR A 170 -4.86 -13.53 12.48
N LYS A 171 -5.57 -12.44 12.24
CA LYS A 171 -6.94 -12.46 11.73
C LYS A 171 -6.91 -12.70 10.21
N PRO A 172 -7.90 -13.39 9.65
CA PRO A 172 -8.01 -13.52 8.21
C PRO A 172 -8.18 -12.16 7.56
N VAL A 173 -7.39 -11.91 6.52
CA VAL A 173 -7.48 -10.70 5.70
C VAL A 173 -8.26 -11.06 4.43
N GLU A 174 -9.37 -10.39 4.21
CA GLU A 174 -10.15 -10.51 2.98
C GLU A 174 -9.68 -9.43 1.99
N ILE A 175 -9.38 -9.85 0.77
CA ILE A 175 -9.02 -8.96 -0.34
C ILE A 175 -10.23 -8.74 -1.23
N ARG A 176 -10.63 -7.48 -1.43
CA ARG A 176 -11.75 -7.11 -2.31
C ARG A 176 -11.28 -6.20 -3.42
N GLU A 177 -11.62 -6.56 -4.65
CA GLU A 177 -11.36 -5.71 -5.81
C GLU A 177 -12.36 -4.55 -5.86
N LYS A 178 -11.85 -3.36 -6.22
CA LYS A 178 -12.59 -2.10 -6.35
C LYS A 178 -12.20 -1.37 -7.62
N VAL A 179 -13.16 -0.62 -8.13
CA VAL A 179 -12.93 0.32 -9.23
C VAL A 179 -13.36 1.71 -8.76
N SER A 180 -12.46 2.69 -8.91
CA SER A 180 -12.76 4.09 -8.66
C SER A 180 -12.44 4.92 -9.90
N TYR A 181 -13.32 5.86 -10.21
CA TYR A 181 -13.13 6.77 -11.34
C TYR A 181 -13.76 8.14 -11.03
N GLY A 182 -13.24 9.18 -11.64
CA GLY A 182 -13.78 10.51 -11.43
C GLY A 182 -13.12 11.58 -12.28
N THR A 183 -13.74 12.75 -12.29
CA THR A 183 -13.20 13.98 -12.86
C THR A 183 -12.78 14.90 -11.73
N ILE A 184 -11.57 15.41 -11.79
CA ILE A 184 -11.00 16.25 -10.74
C ILE A 184 -11.61 17.65 -10.84
N ASN A 185 -12.23 18.10 -9.74
CA ASN A 185 -12.82 19.44 -9.62
C ASN A 185 -11.95 20.40 -8.80
N SER A 186 -11.23 19.88 -7.80
CA SER A 186 -10.34 20.64 -6.92
C SER A 186 -9.00 19.95 -6.74
N SER A 187 -8.99 18.74 -6.16
CA SER A 187 -7.81 17.91 -5.99
C SER A 187 -8.17 16.43 -6.16
N LEU A 188 -7.19 15.59 -6.48
CA LEU A 188 -7.39 14.13 -6.53
C LEU A 188 -7.86 13.59 -5.18
N TYR A 189 -7.27 14.05 -4.07
CA TYR A 189 -7.64 13.67 -2.72
C TYR A 189 -9.12 13.94 -2.41
N GLN A 190 -9.58 15.17 -2.68
CA GLN A 190 -10.97 15.56 -2.44
C GLN A 190 -11.93 14.78 -3.34
N THR A 191 -11.60 14.62 -4.63
CA THR A 191 -12.43 13.87 -5.56
C THR A 191 -12.59 12.41 -5.12
N LEU A 192 -11.53 11.76 -4.62
CA LEU A 192 -11.62 10.40 -4.07
C LEU A 192 -12.50 10.35 -2.81
N ALA A 193 -12.38 11.33 -1.92
CA ALA A 193 -13.24 11.42 -0.74
C ALA A 193 -14.72 11.60 -1.12
N ASP A 194 -15.01 12.49 -2.08
CA ASP A 194 -16.37 12.80 -2.54
C ASP A 194 -17.08 11.58 -3.17
N ILE A 195 -16.34 10.69 -3.83
CA ILE A 195 -16.88 9.44 -4.41
C ILE A 195 -16.85 8.26 -3.41
N GLY A 196 -16.53 8.50 -2.13
CA GLY A 196 -16.47 7.46 -1.09
C GLY A 196 -15.29 6.49 -1.21
N SER A 197 -14.29 6.80 -2.03
CA SER A 197 -13.06 6.03 -2.14
C SER A 197 -12.06 6.41 -1.05
N SER A 198 -11.03 5.58 -0.85
CA SER A 198 -9.97 5.91 0.08
C SER A 198 -9.11 7.08 -0.41
N PRO A 199 -9.00 8.18 0.34
CA PRO A 199 -8.05 9.25 0.00
C PRO A 199 -6.58 8.78 -0.07
N ALA A 200 -6.23 7.68 0.62
CA ALA A 200 -4.91 7.06 0.52
C ALA A 200 -4.57 6.60 -0.91
N LEU A 201 -5.59 6.32 -1.74
CA LEU A 201 -5.42 5.98 -3.15
C LEU A 201 -4.73 7.08 -3.94
N ALA A 202 -4.90 8.36 -3.55
CA ALA A 202 -4.18 9.47 -4.17
C ALA A 202 -2.66 9.35 -4.00
N MET A 203 -2.20 8.85 -2.84
CA MET A 203 -0.79 8.63 -2.58
C MET A 203 -0.23 7.49 -3.42
N GLU A 204 -0.98 6.39 -3.53
CA GLU A 204 -0.57 5.24 -4.34
C GLU A 204 -0.52 5.62 -5.83
N MET A 205 -1.51 6.32 -6.36
CA MET A 205 -1.49 6.84 -7.72
C MET A 205 -0.32 7.82 -7.95
N ALA A 206 -0.06 8.71 -6.99
CA ALA A 206 1.08 9.61 -7.08
C ALA A 206 2.43 8.88 -7.07
N ASN A 207 2.54 7.74 -6.37
CA ASN A 207 3.72 6.89 -6.40
C ASN A 207 3.93 6.27 -7.78
N ILE A 208 2.88 5.69 -8.38
CA ILE A 208 2.92 5.03 -9.70
C ILE A 208 3.32 6.01 -10.79
N TYR A 209 2.67 7.17 -10.82
CA TYR A 209 2.88 8.16 -11.87
C TYR A 209 3.98 9.19 -11.58
N ALA A 210 4.75 9.02 -10.50
CA ALA A 210 5.76 10.00 -10.04
C ALA A 210 6.79 10.42 -11.10
N TRP A 211 7.06 9.54 -12.07
CA TRP A 211 8.00 9.78 -13.17
C TRP A 211 7.34 10.34 -14.44
N THR A 212 6.02 10.20 -14.58
CA THR A 212 5.29 10.55 -15.81
C THR A 212 4.41 11.78 -15.64
N ILE A 213 3.79 11.98 -14.48
CA ILE A 213 2.88 13.07 -14.20
C ILE A 213 3.43 13.94 -13.08
N ASP A 214 3.43 15.25 -13.28
CA ASP A 214 3.67 16.22 -12.22
C ASP A 214 2.34 16.51 -11.50
N PHE A 215 2.10 15.84 -10.36
CA PHE A 215 0.87 15.99 -9.57
C PHE A 215 0.64 17.41 -9.02
N TYR A 216 1.65 18.30 -9.07
CA TYR A 216 1.47 19.72 -8.79
C TYR A 216 0.75 20.47 -9.90
N ARG A 217 0.69 19.91 -11.08
CA ARG A 217 0.08 20.49 -12.28
C ARG A 217 -1.26 19.88 -12.64
N ILE A 218 -1.80 19.01 -11.79
CA ILE A 218 -3.15 18.46 -11.95
C ILE A 218 -4.16 19.61 -12.01
N GLN A 219 -5.05 19.55 -12.97
CA GLN A 219 -6.01 20.60 -13.26
C GLN A 219 -7.45 20.11 -13.08
N LYS A 220 -8.34 21.07 -12.85
CA LYS A 220 -9.76 20.84 -12.99
C LYS A 220 -10.07 20.30 -14.39
N GLY A 221 -10.81 19.19 -14.44
CA GLY A 221 -11.15 18.50 -15.68
C GLY A 221 -10.25 17.29 -16.01
N ASP A 222 -9.10 17.11 -15.33
CA ASP A 222 -8.33 15.87 -15.40
C ASP A 222 -9.19 14.72 -14.89
N LYS A 223 -8.94 13.50 -15.41
CA LYS A 223 -9.74 12.32 -15.09
C LYS A 223 -8.85 11.17 -14.63
N PHE A 224 -9.43 10.27 -13.87
CA PHE A 224 -8.77 9.02 -13.52
C PHE A 224 -9.76 7.87 -13.51
N LYS A 225 -9.24 6.67 -13.75
CA LYS A 225 -9.90 5.39 -13.49
C LYS A 225 -8.84 4.44 -12.96
N VAL A 226 -9.15 3.73 -11.87
CA VAL A 226 -8.20 2.83 -11.19
C VAL A 226 -8.92 1.57 -10.74
N VAL A 227 -8.30 0.42 -11.01
CA VAL A 227 -8.68 -0.91 -10.51
C VAL A 227 -7.65 -1.28 -9.46
N TYR A 228 -8.12 -1.59 -8.26
CA TYR A 228 -7.25 -1.85 -7.10
C TYR A 228 -7.89 -2.82 -6.14
N THR A 229 -7.12 -3.36 -5.23
CA THR A 229 -7.60 -4.21 -4.15
C THR A 229 -7.50 -3.49 -2.81
N GLU A 230 -8.47 -3.76 -1.93
CA GLU A 230 -8.51 -3.29 -0.55
C GLU A 230 -8.48 -4.47 0.42
N LYS A 231 -7.78 -4.27 1.54
CA LYS A 231 -7.72 -5.23 2.65
C LYS A 231 -8.84 -4.97 3.65
N PHE A 232 -9.55 -6.02 4.02
CA PHE A 232 -10.59 -6.00 5.05
C PHE A 232 -10.28 -7.01 6.14
N VAL A 233 -10.54 -6.64 7.39
CA VAL A 233 -10.52 -7.51 8.56
C VAL A 233 -11.79 -7.27 9.36
N ASP A 234 -12.49 -8.32 9.72
CA ASP A 234 -13.79 -8.25 10.43
C ASP A 234 -14.78 -7.30 9.72
N GLY A 235 -14.79 -7.31 8.37
CA GLY A 235 -15.63 -6.46 7.53
C GLY A 235 -15.20 -4.98 7.48
N LYS A 236 -14.17 -4.56 8.20
CA LYS A 236 -13.63 -3.20 8.20
C LYS A 236 -12.46 -3.07 7.25
N ARG A 237 -12.46 -2.02 6.42
CA ARG A 237 -11.33 -1.69 5.56
C ARG A 237 -10.13 -1.27 6.41
N ILE A 238 -8.97 -1.89 6.17
CA ILE A 238 -7.70 -1.59 6.87
C ILE A 238 -6.66 -0.92 5.97
N GLY A 239 -6.86 -0.94 4.65
CA GLY A 239 -5.95 -0.26 3.71
C GLY A 239 -6.15 -0.69 2.27
N ILE A 240 -5.35 -0.10 1.39
CA ILE A 240 -5.18 -0.53 0.01
C ILE A 240 -4.14 -1.65 0.00
N ASP A 241 -4.38 -2.67 -0.82
CA ASP A 241 -3.43 -3.76 -1.02
C ASP A 241 -2.54 -3.45 -2.22
N GLU A 242 -3.14 -3.38 -3.41
CA GLU A 242 -2.43 -3.22 -4.67
C GLU A 242 -3.29 -2.42 -5.67
N ILE A 243 -2.65 -1.61 -6.51
CA ILE A 243 -3.26 -1.07 -7.72
C ILE A 243 -2.93 -2.02 -8.87
N LYS A 244 -3.95 -2.65 -9.48
CA LYS A 244 -3.78 -3.57 -10.62
C LYS A 244 -3.59 -2.84 -11.93
N SER A 245 -4.39 -1.80 -12.14
CA SER A 245 -4.28 -0.95 -13.32
C SER A 245 -4.87 0.42 -13.07
N ALA A 246 -4.36 1.43 -13.76
CA ALA A 246 -4.91 2.77 -13.72
C ALA A 246 -4.76 3.46 -15.08
N VAL A 247 -5.62 4.43 -15.35
CA VAL A 247 -5.43 5.44 -16.38
C VAL A 247 -5.66 6.81 -15.76
N PHE A 248 -4.77 7.74 -16.04
CA PHE A 248 -4.86 9.13 -15.61
C PHE A 248 -4.81 10.02 -16.85
N THR A 249 -5.90 10.79 -17.09
CA THR A 249 -5.96 11.76 -18.20
C THR A 249 -5.50 13.11 -17.68
N HIS A 250 -4.39 13.63 -18.20
CA HIS A 250 -3.81 14.93 -17.82
C HIS A 250 -3.44 15.72 -19.08
N PHE A 251 -3.90 16.98 -19.20
CA PHE A 251 -3.78 17.80 -20.40
C PHE A 251 -4.32 17.14 -21.67
N LYS A 252 -5.36 16.30 -21.56
CA LYS A 252 -5.99 15.49 -22.63
C LYS A 252 -5.17 14.29 -23.09
N ASP A 253 -4.00 14.02 -22.51
CA ASP A 253 -3.21 12.83 -22.77
C ASP A 253 -3.54 11.76 -21.71
N ASP A 254 -3.67 10.51 -22.15
CA ASP A 254 -3.92 9.37 -21.29
C ASP A 254 -2.60 8.70 -20.89
N TYR A 255 -2.43 8.51 -19.59
CA TYR A 255 -1.29 7.82 -18.99
C TYR A 255 -1.77 6.52 -18.38
N TYR A 256 -1.44 5.41 -19.03
CA TYR A 256 -1.79 4.06 -18.56
C TYR A 256 -0.75 3.55 -17.57
N ALA A 257 -1.22 2.72 -16.62
CA ALA A 257 -0.38 2.00 -15.68
C ALA A 257 -0.95 0.61 -15.46
N PHE A 258 -0.17 -0.42 -15.78
CA PHE A 258 -0.50 -1.82 -15.56
C PHE A 258 0.53 -2.42 -14.61
N ALA A 259 0.07 -3.00 -13.51
CA ALA A 259 0.93 -3.73 -12.59
C ALA A 259 1.42 -5.02 -13.25
N PHE A 260 2.70 -5.30 -13.14
CA PHE A 260 3.31 -6.54 -13.57
C PHE A 260 4.37 -6.97 -12.55
N GLU A 261 4.26 -8.20 -12.09
CA GLU A 261 5.22 -8.78 -11.16
C GLU A 261 6.34 -9.48 -11.93
N GLN A 262 7.57 -9.10 -11.63
CA GLN A 262 8.78 -9.72 -12.17
C GLN A 262 9.82 -9.84 -11.05
N ASP A 263 10.42 -11.02 -10.92
CA ASP A 263 11.46 -11.30 -9.92
C ASP A 263 11.04 -11.00 -8.46
N GLY A 264 9.74 -11.14 -8.14
CA GLY A 264 9.17 -10.87 -6.82
C GLY A 264 8.93 -9.38 -6.53
N PHE A 265 9.04 -8.50 -7.54
CA PHE A 265 8.74 -7.09 -7.43
C PHE A 265 7.63 -6.68 -8.41
N VAL A 266 6.68 -5.88 -7.93
CA VAL A 266 5.65 -5.29 -8.77
C VAL A 266 6.15 -3.96 -9.31
N ASP A 267 6.14 -3.82 -10.63
CA ASP A 267 6.42 -2.57 -11.34
C ASP A 267 5.25 -2.20 -12.26
N TYR A 268 5.21 -0.95 -12.72
CA TYR A 268 4.13 -0.45 -13.56
C TYR A 268 4.62 -0.11 -14.97
N PHE A 269 3.82 -0.50 -15.97
CA PHE A 269 4.12 -0.36 -17.38
C PHE A 269 2.99 0.37 -18.09
N ASP A 270 3.32 1.13 -19.14
CA ASP A 270 2.34 1.76 -20.01
C ASP A 270 1.72 0.76 -21.02
N ASP A 271 0.81 1.24 -21.87
CA ASP A 271 0.14 0.44 -22.91
C ASP A 271 1.06 -0.04 -24.02
N GLN A 272 2.32 0.45 -24.07
CA GLN A 272 3.36 0.00 -24.97
C GLN A 272 4.37 -0.94 -24.28
N ALA A 273 4.08 -1.36 -23.05
CA ALA A 273 4.96 -2.17 -22.20
C ALA A 273 6.30 -1.47 -21.86
N ASN A 274 6.34 -0.13 -21.87
CA ASN A 274 7.48 0.58 -21.33
C ASN A 274 7.29 0.81 -19.83
N SER A 275 8.34 0.62 -19.03
CA SER A 275 8.29 0.92 -17.60
C SER A 275 7.95 2.40 -17.36
N LEU A 276 7.05 2.65 -16.44
CA LEU A 276 6.74 4.01 -15.97
C LEU A 276 7.90 4.63 -15.20
N ARG A 277 8.81 3.84 -14.65
CA ARG A 277 10.03 4.33 -14.03
C ARG A 277 10.97 4.92 -15.08
N LYS A 278 11.18 6.22 -14.99
CA LYS A 278 12.13 6.97 -15.81
C LYS A 278 13.39 7.30 -14.99
N ALA A 279 14.44 7.77 -15.66
CA ALA A 279 15.70 8.10 -15.00
C ALA A 279 15.55 9.12 -13.84
N PHE A 280 14.54 10.02 -13.92
CA PHE A 280 14.31 11.03 -12.90
C PHE A 280 12.83 11.25 -12.62
N LEU A 281 12.48 11.40 -11.34
CA LEU A 281 11.16 11.88 -10.90
C LEU A 281 10.89 13.27 -11.47
N LYS A 282 9.63 13.54 -11.83
CA LYS A 282 9.19 14.87 -12.28
C LYS A 282 9.30 15.94 -11.19
N SER A 283 9.17 15.55 -9.93
CA SER A 283 9.28 16.44 -8.78
C SER A 283 9.91 15.70 -7.58
N PRO A 284 10.71 16.38 -6.74
CA PRO A 284 11.26 15.81 -5.51
C PRO A 284 10.24 15.73 -4.36
N LEU A 285 9.03 16.21 -4.57
CA LEU A 285 7.94 16.19 -3.59
C LEU A 285 6.74 15.48 -4.18
N LYS A 286 6.01 14.70 -3.38
CA LYS A 286 4.75 14.08 -3.80
C LYS A 286 3.61 15.10 -3.95
N PHE A 287 3.58 16.08 -3.04
CA PHE A 287 2.59 17.15 -3.00
C PHE A 287 3.23 18.49 -2.59
N GLY A 288 2.76 19.57 -3.16
CA GLY A 288 3.22 20.93 -2.91
C GLY A 288 2.92 21.83 -4.09
N ARG A 289 3.56 22.98 -4.17
CA ARG A 289 3.38 23.95 -5.24
C ARG A 289 4.74 24.42 -5.75
N MET A 290 4.96 24.35 -7.06
CA MET A 290 6.10 25.04 -7.66
C MET A 290 5.89 26.55 -7.50
N SER A 291 6.73 27.19 -6.72
CA SER A 291 6.65 28.63 -6.46
C SER A 291 7.52 29.44 -7.42
N SER A 292 8.59 28.87 -7.96
CA SER A 292 9.44 29.51 -8.95
C SER A 292 10.19 28.48 -9.81
N ALA A 293 10.08 28.62 -11.12
CA ALA A 293 10.77 27.77 -12.08
C ALA A 293 12.24 28.18 -12.29
N TYR A 294 13.03 27.27 -12.86
CA TYR A 294 14.34 27.60 -13.42
C TYR A 294 14.22 28.69 -14.48
N THR A 295 15.12 29.66 -14.45
CA THR A 295 15.24 30.70 -15.48
C THR A 295 16.66 31.18 -15.64
N SER A 296 17.09 31.44 -16.86
CA SER A 296 18.40 32.02 -17.15
C SER A 296 18.51 33.48 -16.69
N SER A 297 17.40 34.20 -16.55
CA SER A 297 17.37 35.60 -16.10
C SER A 297 16.02 35.93 -15.51
N ARG A 298 15.98 36.45 -14.27
CA ARG A 298 14.80 37.07 -13.63
C ARG A 298 15.24 38.25 -12.76
N TYR A 299 14.35 39.21 -12.56
CA TYR A 299 14.57 40.26 -11.60
C TYR A 299 14.50 39.70 -10.17
N HIS A 300 15.58 39.83 -9.42
CA HIS A 300 15.66 39.32 -8.05
C HIS A 300 15.05 40.32 -7.06
N PRO A 301 13.93 40.01 -6.37
CA PRO A 301 13.18 41.01 -5.60
C PRO A 301 13.99 41.62 -4.44
N VAL A 302 14.85 40.86 -3.80
CA VAL A 302 15.68 41.32 -2.66
C VAL A 302 16.96 42.02 -3.15
N GLN A 303 17.64 41.48 -4.17
CA GLN A 303 18.89 42.05 -4.67
C GLN A 303 18.67 43.15 -5.72
N LYS A 304 17.43 43.39 -6.13
CA LYS A 304 17.00 44.44 -7.10
C LYS A 304 17.86 44.45 -8.38
N ARG A 305 18.24 43.28 -8.88
CA ARG A 305 19.03 43.09 -10.11
C ARG A 305 18.60 41.85 -10.89
N TRP A 306 18.87 41.83 -12.17
CA TRP A 306 18.66 40.66 -13.02
C TRP A 306 19.66 39.55 -12.66
N LYS A 307 19.16 38.34 -12.44
CA LYS A 307 19.95 37.20 -12.05
C LYS A 307 19.31 35.88 -12.52
N ALA A 308 20.14 34.91 -12.87
CA ALA A 308 19.67 33.56 -13.15
C ALA A 308 19.09 32.89 -11.88
N HIS A 309 18.01 32.18 -12.03
CA HIS A 309 17.50 31.23 -11.04
C HIS A 309 17.88 29.82 -11.47
N LYS A 310 18.95 29.28 -10.88
CA LYS A 310 19.58 28.01 -11.30
C LYS A 310 18.90 26.77 -10.72
N GLY A 311 17.67 26.87 -10.25
CA GLY A 311 16.92 25.76 -9.67
C GLY A 311 15.43 25.98 -9.79
N THR A 312 14.67 25.02 -9.27
CA THR A 312 13.21 25.12 -9.13
C THR A 312 12.86 25.20 -7.65
N ASP A 313 12.07 26.24 -7.27
CA ASP A 313 11.61 26.39 -5.90
C ASP A 313 10.24 25.74 -5.74
N TYR A 314 10.12 24.93 -4.70
CA TYR A 314 8.86 24.31 -4.28
C TYR A 314 8.42 24.88 -2.93
N ALA A 315 7.14 25.15 -2.77
CA ALA A 315 6.52 25.53 -1.51
C ALA A 315 5.68 24.37 -0.99
N ALA A 316 5.98 23.91 0.23
CA ALA A 316 5.26 22.85 0.92
C ALA A 316 5.22 23.15 2.43
N PRO A 317 4.27 22.56 3.19
CA PRO A 317 4.27 22.64 4.65
C PRO A 317 5.61 22.21 5.25
N HIS A 318 5.97 22.82 6.41
CA HIS A 318 7.17 22.41 7.12
C HIS A 318 7.12 20.93 7.51
N GLY A 319 8.20 20.20 7.28
CA GLY A 319 8.28 18.76 7.54
C GLY A 319 7.85 17.87 6.37
N THR A 320 7.39 18.43 5.24
CA THR A 320 7.10 17.64 4.04
C THR A 320 8.35 16.87 3.58
N PRO A 321 8.27 15.54 3.40
CA PRO A 321 9.40 14.74 2.93
C PRO A 321 9.86 15.15 1.53
N ILE A 322 11.18 15.29 1.37
CA ILE A 322 11.83 15.53 0.08
C ILE A 322 12.48 14.23 -0.36
N MET A 323 12.17 13.78 -1.57
CA MET A 323 12.71 12.57 -2.16
C MET A 323 13.89 12.89 -3.09
N SER A 324 14.85 11.99 -3.17
CA SER A 324 15.79 12.01 -4.28
C SER A 324 15.03 11.80 -5.59
N THR A 325 15.35 12.58 -6.61
CA THR A 325 14.67 12.47 -7.93
C THR A 325 15.11 11.26 -8.72
N SER A 326 16.17 10.57 -8.32
CA SER A 326 16.65 9.31 -8.89
C SER A 326 17.52 8.59 -7.87
N ASP A 327 17.83 7.33 -8.11
CA ASP A 327 18.84 6.58 -7.38
C ASP A 327 20.22 7.25 -7.51
N GLY A 328 21.06 7.10 -6.50
CA GLY A 328 22.38 7.70 -6.52
C GLY A 328 23.09 7.64 -5.18
N VAL A 329 24.27 8.24 -5.13
CA VAL A 329 25.12 8.30 -3.94
C VAL A 329 25.07 9.70 -3.36
N VAL A 330 24.77 9.80 -2.06
CA VAL A 330 24.87 11.06 -1.32
C VAL A 330 26.33 11.46 -1.21
N ILE A 331 26.70 12.60 -1.83
CA ILE A 331 28.07 13.11 -1.81
C ILE A 331 28.27 14.28 -0.85
N GLU A 332 27.20 14.97 -0.47
CA GLU A 332 27.22 15.99 0.58
C GLU A 332 25.86 15.97 1.33
N ALA A 333 25.91 16.04 2.67
CA ALA A 333 24.75 16.20 3.54
C ALA A 333 25.18 17.04 4.73
N ARG A 334 24.92 18.36 4.70
CA ARG A 334 25.42 19.31 5.72
C ARG A 334 24.68 20.65 5.68
N TYR A 335 25.03 21.53 6.61
CA TYR A 335 24.57 22.92 6.63
C TYR A 335 25.59 23.86 5.99
N LYS A 336 25.15 24.83 5.20
CA LYS A 336 25.92 26.00 4.74
C LYS A 336 25.07 27.26 4.86
N LYS A 337 25.71 28.41 5.18
CA LYS A 337 25.04 29.70 5.44
C LYS A 337 24.01 30.10 4.37
N TYR A 338 24.28 29.86 3.09
CA TYR A 338 23.39 30.26 1.99
C TYR A 338 22.48 29.12 1.48
N ASN A 339 22.82 27.88 1.75
CA ASN A 339 22.06 26.71 1.30
C ASN A 339 21.12 26.16 2.39
N GLY A 340 21.29 26.58 3.64
CA GLY A 340 20.63 25.94 4.79
C GLY A 340 21.13 24.50 4.96
N ASN A 341 20.31 23.67 5.55
CA ASN A 341 20.51 22.22 5.46
C ASN A 341 20.31 21.78 4.01
N TYR A 342 21.24 21.02 3.48
CA TYR A 342 21.16 20.55 2.10
C TYR A 342 21.77 19.17 1.91
N VAL A 343 21.27 18.48 0.89
CA VAL A 343 21.77 17.19 0.43
C VAL A 343 22.11 17.29 -1.06
N LYS A 344 23.24 16.70 -1.44
CA LYS A 344 23.67 16.57 -2.84
C LYS A 344 23.81 15.09 -3.18
N VAL A 345 23.15 14.65 -4.25
CA VAL A 345 23.12 13.27 -4.72
C VAL A 345 23.71 13.19 -6.11
N ARG A 346 24.76 12.38 -6.28
CA ARG A 346 25.33 12.03 -7.57
C ARG A 346 24.63 10.78 -8.11
N HIS A 347 23.91 10.92 -9.21
CA HIS A 347 23.18 9.84 -9.86
C HIS A 347 24.07 9.02 -10.81
N ASN A 348 24.92 9.70 -11.56
CA ASN A 348 25.89 9.10 -12.47
C ASN A 348 27.02 10.09 -12.78
N SER A 349 27.83 9.83 -13.80
CA SER A 349 28.92 10.71 -14.22
C SER A 349 28.46 12.09 -14.73
N THR A 350 27.22 12.19 -15.20
CA THR A 350 26.65 13.40 -15.85
C THR A 350 25.74 14.18 -14.90
N TYR A 351 24.93 13.49 -14.07
CA TYR A 351 23.86 14.10 -13.32
C TYR A 351 24.10 14.08 -11.82
N THR A 352 23.95 15.27 -11.23
CA THR A 352 23.96 15.48 -9.78
C THR A 352 22.80 16.42 -9.43
N THR A 353 21.97 16.06 -8.44
CA THR A 353 20.93 16.93 -7.90
C THR A 353 21.30 17.50 -6.55
N GLN A 354 20.70 18.62 -6.19
CA GLN A 354 20.95 19.28 -4.92
C GLN A 354 19.62 19.79 -4.34
N TYR A 355 19.35 19.44 -3.09
CA TYR A 355 18.14 19.79 -2.33
C TYR A 355 18.54 20.75 -1.22
N LEU A 356 18.05 21.99 -1.29
CA LEU A 356 18.46 23.09 -0.43
C LEU A 356 17.36 23.50 0.56
N HIS A 357 17.74 24.24 1.59
CA HIS A 357 16.83 24.86 2.57
C HIS A 357 15.91 23.85 3.28
N MET A 358 16.41 22.65 3.53
CA MET A 358 15.68 21.63 4.25
C MET A 358 15.57 22.00 5.73
N SER A 359 14.44 21.70 6.37
CA SER A 359 14.30 21.87 7.81
C SER A 359 15.17 20.90 8.61
N LYS A 360 15.33 19.68 8.11
CA LYS A 360 16.14 18.62 8.70
C LYS A 360 16.65 17.69 7.60
N ILE A 361 17.88 17.21 7.74
CA ILE A 361 18.41 16.13 6.90
C ILE A 361 17.92 14.82 7.49
N GLY A 362 17.31 13.95 6.66
CA GLY A 362 16.92 12.60 7.03
C GLY A 362 18.12 11.69 7.31
N LYS A 363 17.85 10.54 7.86
CA LYS A 363 18.86 9.47 8.03
C LYS A 363 18.95 8.64 6.76
#